data_e1d2f922135565f7176589bc1240d394
#
_entry.id   e1d2f922135565f7176589bc1240d394
#
_cell.length_a   1.000
_cell.length_b   1.000
_cell.length_c   1.000
_cell.angle_alpha   90.00
_cell.angle_beta   90.00
_cell.angle_gamma   90.00
#
_symmetry.space_group_name_H-M   'P 1'
#
loop_
_entity.id
_entity.type
_entity.pdbx_description
1 polymer ?
#
loop_
_entity_poly.entity_id
_entity_poly.type
_entity_poly.pdbx_seq_one_letter_code
_entity_poly.pdbx_strand_id
1 'polypeptide(L)'
;DASKNIVDAIKFHENRIILTCTVGDEVFLYEYTLPITEYPIVPIPYMYSGTPFPMSAVVPLIGKQQEINKSHQIMLHNANLASNLRWMYEEGSVPEEEWEQYSSSPGALLKYRQGFTPPTPVLPAPINNAFYTVVQEGKSDAEYISGVPSSMMGFTQQQPETYRGLLANDEFGTRRLKAWMGSIV
;
A
#
# COMPACT_ATOMS: atom_id res chain seq x y z
N ASP A 1 -21.46 -42.32 5.62
CA ASP A 1 -22.34 -41.36 6.31
C ASP A 1 -22.04 -41.18 7.81
N ALA A 2 -21.03 -41.84 8.36
CA ALA A 2 -20.63 -41.69 9.74
C ALA A 2 -19.99 -40.36 10.09
N SER A 3 -19.41 -39.63 9.08
CA SER A 3 -18.74 -38.34 9.25
C SER A 3 -19.71 -37.19 9.54
N LYS A 4 -20.95 -37.25 9.10
CA LYS A 4 -21.96 -36.23 9.38
C LYS A 4 -22.48 -36.23 10.82
N ASN A 5 -22.40 -37.34 11.53
CA ASN A 5 -22.91 -37.45 12.90
C ASN A 5 -21.92 -36.94 13.95
N ILE A 6 -20.65 -36.81 13.62
CA ILE A 6 -19.61 -36.38 14.58
C ILE A 6 -19.71 -34.88 14.90
N VAL A 7 -20.14 -34.08 13.95
CA VAL A 7 -20.29 -32.60 14.16
C VAL A 7 -21.43 -32.30 15.15
N ASP A 8 -22.48 -33.11 15.21
CA ASP A 8 -23.59 -32.90 16.13
C ASP A 8 -23.31 -33.42 17.55
N ALA A 9 -22.41 -34.37 17.71
CA ALA A 9 -22.01 -34.90 19.03
C ALA A 9 -21.16 -33.91 19.85
N ILE A 10 -20.47 -32.98 19.19
CA ILE A 10 -19.62 -31.96 19.84
C ILE A 10 -20.43 -30.92 20.61
N LYS A 11 -21.69 -30.74 20.30
CA LYS A 11 -22.55 -29.68 20.88
C LYS A 11 -22.99 -29.93 22.32
N PHE A 12 -22.78 -31.09 22.89
CA PHE A 12 -23.48 -31.50 24.13
C PHE A 12 -22.59 -31.87 25.32
N HIS A 13 -21.28 -31.69 25.28
CA HIS A 13 -20.41 -32.02 26.40
C HIS A 13 -19.92 -30.81 27.20
N GLU A 14 -20.51 -30.71 28.41
CA GLU A 14 -19.97 -30.10 29.62
C GLU A 14 -18.81 -29.14 29.43
N ASN A 15 -19.03 -27.88 29.00
CA ASN A 15 -18.06 -26.78 29.05
C ASN A 15 -16.59 -27.20 28.78
N ARG A 16 -16.37 -28.18 27.91
CA ARG A 16 -15.03 -28.63 27.48
C ARG A 16 -14.78 -28.24 26.04
N ILE A 17 -13.58 -27.81 25.75
CA ILE A 17 -13.18 -27.49 24.40
C ILE A 17 -12.55 -28.72 23.77
N ILE A 18 -13.09 -29.11 22.63
CA ILE A 18 -12.61 -30.28 21.87
C ILE A 18 -11.86 -29.72 20.64
N LEU A 19 -10.61 -30.13 20.50
CA LEU A 19 -9.80 -29.86 19.32
C LEU A 19 -9.98 -31.03 18.35
N THR A 20 -10.61 -30.75 17.22
CA THR A 20 -10.80 -31.72 16.13
C THR A 20 -9.88 -31.35 14.98
N CYS A 21 -9.06 -32.25 14.52
CA CYS A 21 -8.18 -32.06 13.38
C CYS A 21 -8.71 -32.81 12.15
N THR A 22 -9.00 -32.08 11.08
CA THR A 22 -9.49 -32.65 9.82
C THR A 22 -8.60 -32.21 8.66
N VAL A 23 -8.51 -33.03 7.63
CA VAL A 23 -7.88 -32.68 6.35
C VAL A 23 -8.98 -32.54 5.31
N GLY A 24 -9.22 -31.31 4.88
CA GLY A 24 -10.40 -31.01 4.07
C GLY A 24 -11.70 -31.31 4.81
N ASP A 25 -12.77 -31.54 4.07
CA ASP A 25 -14.09 -31.82 4.65
C ASP A 25 -14.33 -33.30 4.91
N GLU A 26 -13.41 -34.20 4.50
CA GLU A 26 -13.69 -35.64 4.44
C GLU A 26 -12.84 -36.50 5.37
N VAL A 27 -11.68 -36.06 5.78
CA VAL A 27 -10.75 -36.89 6.56
C VAL A 27 -10.57 -36.36 7.97
N PHE A 28 -11.12 -37.10 8.92
CA PHE A 28 -10.88 -36.89 10.34
C PHE A 28 -9.56 -37.56 10.77
N LEU A 29 -8.67 -36.79 11.40
CA LEU A 29 -7.36 -37.26 11.86
C LEU A 29 -7.39 -37.68 13.33
N TYR A 30 -7.71 -36.74 14.20
CA TYR A 30 -7.78 -36.98 15.63
C TYR A 30 -8.66 -35.95 16.34
N GLU A 31 -9.07 -36.30 17.53
CA GLU A 31 -9.80 -35.47 18.47
C GLU A 31 -9.10 -35.49 19.82
N TYR A 32 -8.98 -34.30 20.42
CA TYR A 32 -8.38 -34.17 21.74
C TYR A 32 -9.19 -33.20 22.59
N THR A 33 -9.56 -33.63 23.79
CA THR A 33 -10.28 -32.79 24.75
C THR A 33 -9.26 -31.92 25.51
N LEU A 34 -9.36 -30.64 25.37
CA LEU A 34 -8.49 -29.69 26.06
C LEU A 34 -8.92 -29.56 27.54
N PRO A 35 -7.96 -29.44 28.47
CA PRO A 35 -8.25 -29.27 29.90
C PRO A 35 -8.63 -27.82 30.25
N ILE A 36 -9.36 -27.14 29.39
CA ILE A 36 -9.75 -25.74 29.53
C ILE A 36 -11.22 -25.57 29.23
N THR A 37 -11.86 -24.63 29.89
CA THR A 37 -13.30 -24.34 29.77
C THR A 37 -13.61 -23.16 28.87
N GLU A 38 -12.59 -22.34 28.52
CA GLU A 38 -12.71 -21.18 27.68
C GLU A 38 -11.86 -21.33 26.41
N TYR A 39 -12.27 -20.69 25.31
CA TYR A 39 -11.53 -20.73 24.07
C TYR A 39 -10.14 -20.10 24.25
N PRO A 40 -9.05 -20.80 23.88
CA PRO A 40 -7.70 -20.29 24.05
C PRO A 40 -7.34 -19.19 23.06
N ILE A 41 -8.21 -18.90 22.12
CA ILE A 41 -8.02 -17.88 21.09
C ILE A 41 -8.92 -16.70 21.42
N VAL A 42 -8.30 -15.58 21.78
CA VAL A 42 -8.99 -14.32 22.02
C VAL A 42 -8.82 -13.43 20.79
N PRO A 43 -9.90 -13.16 20.02
CA PRO A 43 -9.82 -12.23 18.91
C PRO A 43 -9.70 -10.79 19.42
N ILE A 44 -8.69 -10.07 18.95
CA ILE A 44 -8.52 -8.65 19.23
C ILE A 44 -8.86 -7.86 17.95
N PRO A 45 -10.11 -7.42 17.78
CA PRO A 45 -10.52 -6.70 16.60
C PRO A 45 -10.02 -5.25 16.64
N TYR A 46 -9.52 -4.75 15.50
CA TYR A 46 -9.29 -3.31 15.35
C TYR A 46 -10.62 -2.55 15.29
N MET A 47 -11.54 -3.03 14.46
CA MET A 47 -12.90 -2.51 14.39
C MET A 47 -13.88 -3.69 14.29
N TYR A 48 -14.76 -3.78 15.26
CA TYR A 48 -15.79 -4.80 15.26
C TYR A 48 -16.91 -4.43 14.29
N SER A 49 -17.14 -5.28 13.31
CA SER A 49 -18.16 -5.09 12.26
C SER A 49 -19.45 -5.87 12.48
N GLY A 50 -19.63 -6.48 13.66
CA GLY A 50 -20.78 -7.36 13.95
C GLY A 50 -20.64 -8.75 13.35
N THR A 51 -19.51 -9.06 12.73
CA THR A 51 -19.21 -10.38 12.14
C THR A 51 -18.00 -11.00 12.83
N PRO A 52 -17.81 -12.34 12.75
CA PRO A 52 -16.61 -13.01 13.25
C PRO A 52 -15.30 -12.54 12.60
N PHE A 53 -15.40 -11.83 11.47
CA PHE A 53 -14.26 -11.32 10.71
C PHE A 53 -14.17 -9.79 10.86
N PRO A 54 -13.44 -9.30 11.87
CA PRO A 54 -13.29 -7.86 12.09
C PRO A 54 -12.49 -7.18 10.99
N MET A 55 -12.76 -5.90 10.75
CA MET A 55 -12.04 -5.12 9.77
C MET A 55 -10.67 -4.71 10.30
N SER A 56 -9.64 -4.89 9.48
CA SER A 56 -8.27 -4.44 9.76
C SER A 56 -8.15 -2.93 9.56
N ALA A 57 -7.22 -2.29 10.31
CA ALA A 57 -6.83 -0.89 10.11
C ALA A 57 -6.28 -0.59 8.70
N VAL A 58 -5.78 -1.60 8.01
CA VAL A 58 -5.16 -1.47 6.70
C VAL A 58 -6.18 -1.38 5.56
N VAL A 59 -7.35 -2.02 5.72
CA VAL A 59 -8.36 -2.09 4.66
C VAL A 59 -8.76 -0.71 4.10
N PRO A 60 -9.06 0.31 4.92
CA PRO A 60 -9.41 1.63 4.41
C PRO A 60 -8.25 2.35 3.68
N LEU A 61 -7.01 1.96 3.95
CA LEU A 61 -5.81 2.57 3.37
C LEU A 61 -5.46 2.01 1.99
N ILE A 62 -5.95 0.82 1.63
CA ILE A 62 -5.57 0.12 0.39
C ILE A 62 -5.86 0.99 -0.84
N GLY A 63 -7.05 1.58 -0.93
CA GLY A 63 -7.44 2.43 -2.05
C GLY A 63 -6.53 3.65 -2.22
N LYS A 64 -6.22 4.32 -1.11
CA LYS A 64 -5.32 5.49 -1.11
C LYS A 64 -3.90 5.12 -1.47
N GLN A 65 -3.42 3.99 -1.01
CA GLN A 65 -2.08 3.49 -1.38
C GLN A 65 -1.99 3.17 -2.88
N GLN A 66 -3.04 2.59 -3.44
CA GLN A 66 -3.11 2.31 -4.88
C GLN A 66 -3.10 3.60 -5.72
N GLU A 67 -3.83 4.63 -5.29
CA GLU A 67 -3.86 5.94 -5.94
C GLU A 67 -2.47 6.61 -5.93
N ILE A 68 -1.79 6.63 -4.78
CA ILE A 68 -0.43 7.15 -4.64
C ILE A 68 0.53 6.39 -5.55
N ASN A 69 0.48 5.05 -5.52
CA ASN A 69 1.36 4.21 -6.33
C ASN A 69 1.16 4.47 -7.82
N LYS A 70 -0.09 4.60 -8.27
CA LYS A 70 -0.39 4.90 -9.67
C LYS A 70 0.10 6.27 -10.10
N SER A 71 -0.05 7.28 -9.25
CA SER A 71 0.49 8.62 -9.50
C SER A 71 2.02 8.61 -9.62
N HIS A 72 2.71 7.90 -8.73
CA HIS A 72 4.15 7.73 -8.82
C HIS A 72 4.58 6.99 -10.09
N GLN A 73 3.87 5.95 -10.50
CA GLN A 73 4.15 5.23 -11.75
C GLN A 73 4.05 6.14 -12.97
N ILE A 74 3.02 7.00 -13.04
CA ILE A 74 2.84 7.96 -14.12
C ILE A 74 3.99 8.99 -14.14
N MET A 75 4.37 9.52 -12.97
CA MET A 75 5.49 10.45 -12.86
C MET A 75 6.80 9.80 -13.31
N LEU A 76 7.08 8.59 -12.86
CA LEU A 76 8.27 7.85 -13.24
C LEU A 76 8.30 7.51 -14.73
N HIS A 77 7.16 7.10 -15.29
CA HIS A 77 7.04 6.84 -16.72
C HIS A 77 7.31 8.09 -17.56
N ASN A 78 6.75 9.23 -17.15
CA ASN A 78 7.00 10.49 -17.83
C ASN A 78 8.48 10.93 -17.72
N ALA A 79 9.10 10.74 -16.55
CA ALA A 79 10.52 11.01 -16.37
C ALA A 79 11.40 10.14 -17.29
N ASN A 80 11.04 8.86 -17.46
CA ASN A 80 11.72 7.97 -18.40
C ASN A 80 11.54 8.42 -19.85
N LEU A 81 10.34 8.88 -20.23
CA LEU A 81 10.12 9.44 -21.58
C LEU A 81 10.90 10.74 -21.81
N ALA A 82 11.05 11.57 -20.77
CA ALA A 82 11.84 12.79 -20.84
C ALA A 82 13.34 12.50 -20.95
N SER A 83 13.83 11.43 -20.33
CA SER A 83 15.23 11.01 -20.41
C SER A 83 15.59 10.36 -21.73
N ASN A 84 14.63 9.66 -22.35
CA ASN A 84 14.80 8.99 -23.64
C ASN A 84 14.05 9.77 -24.72
N LEU A 85 14.67 10.82 -25.23
CA LEU A 85 14.07 11.67 -26.26
C LEU A 85 13.82 10.87 -27.54
N ARG A 86 12.63 11.05 -28.11
CA ARG A 86 12.30 10.58 -29.45
C ARG A 86 12.69 11.67 -30.44
N TRP A 87 13.17 11.25 -31.61
CA TRP A 87 13.52 12.14 -32.66
C TRP A 87 12.59 12.00 -33.86
N MET A 88 12.19 13.09 -34.44
CA MET A 88 11.46 13.14 -35.69
C MET A 88 12.38 13.65 -36.78
N TYR A 89 12.56 12.89 -37.83
CA TYR A 89 13.41 13.19 -38.94
C TYR A 89 12.81 12.76 -40.27
N GLU A 90 13.25 13.39 -41.36
CA GLU A 90 12.86 12.98 -42.71
C GLU A 90 13.60 11.70 -43.11
N GLU A 91 12.91 10.80 -43.82
CA GLU A 91 13.49 9.57 -44.30
C GLU A 91 14.73 9.81 -45.15
N GLY A 92 15.84 9.15 -44.84
CA GLY A 92 17.14 9.33 -45.51
C GLY A 92 17.93 10.54 -45.08
N SER A 93 17.44 11.40 -44.14
CA SER A 93 18.17 12.56 -43.65
C SER A 93 19.30 12.22 -42.68
N VAL A 94 19.19 11.07 -41.99
CA VAL A 94 20.14 10.63 -40.98
C VAL A 94 20.64 9.21 -41.26
N PRO A 95 21.87 8.85 -40.85
CA PRO A 95 22.33 7.47 -40.82
C PRO A 95 21.66 6.75 -39.64
N GLU A 96 20.67 5.94 -39.93
CA GLU A 96 19.81 5.30 -38.91
C GLU A 96 20.60 4.49 -37.88
N GLU A 97 21.60 3.71 -38.33
CA GLU A 97 22.42 2.86 -37.46
C GLU A 97 23.21 3.68 -36.41
N GLU A 98 23.79 4.83 -36.82
CA GLU A 98 24.49 5.70 -35.88
C GLU A 98 23.53 6.40 -34.93
N TRP A 99 22.34 6.80 -35.42
CA TRP A 99 21.33 7.45 -34.60
C TRP A 99 20.68 6.51 -33.56
N GLU A 100 20.38 5.28 -33.93
CA GLU A 100 19.90 4.30 -32.96
C GLU A 100 20.89 4.02 -31.84
N GLN A 101 22.16 3.93 -32.19
CA GLN A 101 23.21 3.62 -31.21
C GLN A 101 23.55 4.78 -30.29
N TYR A 102 23.57 6.01 -30.79
CA TYR A 102 24.14 7.14 -30.06
C TYR A 102 23.13 8.24 -29.69
N SER A 103 21.88 8.21 -30.16
CA SER A 103 20.89 9.27 -29.88
C SER A 103 20.56 9.47 -28.40
N SER A 104 20.77 8.45 -27.59
CA SER A 104 20.58 8.48 -26.12
C SER A 104 21.89 8.75 -25.36
N SER A 105 23.02 8.82 -26.02
CA SER A 105 24.31 8.96 -25.36
C SER A 105 24.60 10.43 -25.02
N PRO A 106 24.98 10.75 -23.77
CA PRO A 106 25.30 12.11 -23.36
C PRO A 106 26.50 12.65 -24.16
N GLY A 107 26.36 13.81 -24.82
CA GLY A 107 27.44 14.46 -25.55
C GLY A 107 27.75 13.86 -26.93
N ALA A 108 26.93 12.95 -27.44
CA ALA A 108 27.12 12.43 -28.80
C ALA A 108 26.92 13.50 -29.86
N LEU A 109 27.84 13.52 -30.84
CA LEU A 109 27.77 14.37 -32.02
C LEU A 109 27.04 13.59 -33.13
N LEU A 110 25.78 13.91 -33.35
CA LEU A 110 24.96 13.29 -34.39
C LEU A 110 25.01 14.07 -35.69
N LYS A 111 25.25 13.39 -36.80
CA LYS A 111 25.34 13.97 -38.13
C LYS A 111 24.01 13.85 -38.86
N TYR A 112 23.69 14.84 -39.69
CA TYR A 112 22.57 14.74 -40.64
C TYR A 112 23.02 15.23 -42.02
N ARG A 113 22.31 14.81 -43.05
CA ARG A 113 22.68 15.14 -44.43
C ARG A 113 22.29 16.57 -44.76
N GLN A 114 23.18 17.26 -45.45
CA GLN A 114 22.94 18.63 -45.92
C GLN A 114 21.81 18.65 -46.97
N GLY A 115 20.87 19.58 -46.82
CA GLY A 115 19.71 19.72 -47.71
C GLY A 115 18.40 19.17 -47.16
N PHE A 116 18.42 18.46 -46.03
CA PHE A 116 17.24 17.98 -45.31
C PHE A 116 16.96 18.86 -44.09
N THR A 117 15.72 18.77 -43.58
CA THR A 117 15.34 19.44 -42.34
C THR A 117 16.10 18.83 -41.17
N PRO A 118 16.69 19.62 -40.25
CA PRO A 118 17.39 19.06 -39.09
C PRO A 118 16.42 18.26 -38.22
N PRO A 119 16.86 17.10 -37.67
CA PRO A 119 16.05 16.30 -36.79
C PRO A 119 15.60 17.07 -35.55
N THR A 120 14.33 16.97 -35.22
CA THR A 120 13.74 17.67 -34.07
C THR A 120 13.41 16.71 -32.95
N PRO A 121 13.79 17.00 -31.70
CA PRO A 121 13.39 16.16 -30.57
C PRO A 121 11.89 16.32 -30.28
N VAL A 122 11.21 15.21 -30.11
CA VAL A 122 9.81 15.19 -29.66
C VAL A 122 9.84 15.21 -28.15
N LEU A 123 9.62 16.38 -27.58
CA LEU A 123 9.54 16.53 -26.11
C LEU A 123 8.27 15.87 -25.57
N PRO A 124 8.35 15.11 -24.46
CA PRO A 124 7.17 14.60 -23.79
C PRO A 124 6.33 15.78 -23.26
N ALA A 125 5.05 15.57 -23.16
CA ALA A 125 4.16 16.56 -22.53
C ALA A 125 4.61 16.80 -21.08
N PRO A 126 4.63 18.07 -20.63
CA PRO A 126 4.99 18.37 -19.24
C PRO A 126 4.02 17.67 -18.27
N ILE A 127 4.56 17.13 -17.19
CA ILE A 127 3.73 16.51 -16.14
C ILE A 127 2.83 17.60 -15.55
N ASN A 128 1.53 17.28 -15.43
CA ASN A 128 0.63 18.15 -14.72
C ASN A 128 0.96 18.11 -13.22
N ASN A 129 1.09 19.28 -12.60
CA ASN A 129 1.33 19.41 -11.16
C ASN A 129 0.24 18.76 -10.30
N ALA A 130 -0.93 18.50 -10.86
CA ALA A 130 -2.01 17.77 -10.18
C ALA A 130 -1.55 16.40 -9.63
N PHE A 131 -0.63 15.71 -10.29
CA PHE A 131 -0.12 14.43 -9.78
C PHE A 131 0.66 14.59 -8.48
N TYR A 132 1.42 15.66 -8.32
CA TYR A 132 2.11 15.96 -7.06
C TYR A 132 1.12 16.30 -5.95
N THR A 133 0.08 17.05 -6.27
CA THR A 133 -1.01 17.39 -5.34
C THR A 133 -1.73 16.12 -4.86
N VAL A 134 -2.11 15.23 -5.78
CA VAL A 134 -2.76 13.95 -5.46
C VAL A 134 -1.89 13.10 -4.53
N VAL A 135 -0.58 13.05 -4.75
CA VAL A 135 0.33 12.30 -3.86
C VAL A 135 0.38 12.93 -2.46
N GLN A 136 0.43 14.25 -2.37
CA GLN A 136 0.46 14.94 -1.07
C GLN A 136 -0.87 14.79 -0.32
N GLU A 137 -1.97 15.00 -1.01
CA GLU A 137 -3.32 14.77 -0.45
C GLU A 137 -3.50 13.32 -0.03
N GLY A 138 -3.07 12.37 -0.87
CA GLY A 138 -3.15 10.95 -0.56
C GLY A 138 -2.37 10.56 0.71
N LYS A 139 -1.20 11.15 0.94
CA LYS A 139 -0.42 10.96 2.18
C LYS A 139 -1.15 11.55 3.39
N SER A 140 -1.68 12.76 3.26
CA SER A 140 -2.45 13.43 4.30
C SER A 140 -3.73 12.65 4.66
N ASP A 141 -4.44 12.16 3.62
CA ASP A 141 -5.61 11.30 3.81
C ASP A 141 -5.26 10.01 4.53
N ALA A 142 -4.13 9.38 4.19
CA ALA A 142 -3.66 8.18 4.86
C ALA A 142 -3.36 8.42 6.36
N GLU A 143 -2.75 9.55 6.71
CA GLU A 143 -2.56 9.96 8.11
C GLU A 143 -3.89 10.18 8.82
N TYR A 144 -4.85 10.85 8.16
CA TYR A 144 -6.17 11.10 8.72
C TYR A 144 -6.97 9.80 8.93
N ILE A 145 -6.96 8.90 7.95
CA ILE A 145 -7.68 7.62 8.02
C ILE A 145 -7.07 6.71 9.08
N SER A 146 -5.74 6.58 9.11
CA SER A 146 -5.06 5.75 10.09
C SER A 146 -5.15 6.31 11.51
N GLY A 147 -5.28 7.64 11.63
CA GLY A 147 -5.20 8.35 12.90
C GLY A 147 -3.78 8.37 13.51
N VAL A 148 -2.79 8.08 12.68
CA VAL A 148 -1.36 8.16 13.06
C VAL A 148 -0.74 9.35 12.33
N PRO A 149 -0.70 10.54 12.95
CA PRO A 149 -0.11 11.71 12.34
C PRO A 149 1.42 11.57 12.24
N SER A 150 2.01 12.31 11.32
CA SER A 150 3.46 12.32 11.09
C SER A 150 4.27 12.68 12.34
N SER A 151 3.69 13.47 13.24
CA SER A 151 4.31 13.80 14.54
C SER A 151 4.58 12.57 15.42
N MET A 152 3.68 11.58 15.41
CA MET A 152 3.88 10.32 16.15
C MET A 152 4.96 9.44 15.52
N MET A 153 5.24 9.61 14.22
CA MET A 153 6.31 8.92 13.53
C MET A 153 7.69 9.60 13.69
N GLY A 154 7.77 10.65 14.49
CA GLY A 154 8.99 11.42 14.71
C GLY A 154 9.25 12.51 13.65
N PHE A 155 8.32 12.72 12.72
CA PHE A 155 8.40 13.80 11.74
C PHE A 155 7.68 15.03 12.29
N THR A 156 8.39 15.91 12.95
CA THR A 156 7.87 17.20 13.40
C THR A 156 8.07 18.25 12.30
N GLN A 157 6.99 18.62 11.63
CA GLN A 157 7.02 19.75 10.68
C GLN A 157 7.07 21.11 11.41
N GLN A 158 6.56 21.17 12.63
CA GLN A 158 6.66 22.31 13.52
C GLN A 158 6.99 21.78 14.91
N GLN A 159 8.15 22.11 15.41
CA GLN A 159 8.49 21.80 16.80
C GLN A 159 7.60 22.68 17.70
N PRO A 160 6.84 22.09 18.62
CA PRO A 160 6.16 22.87 19.63
C PRO A 160 7.23 23.59 20.47
N GLU A 161 7.10 24.89 20.60
CA GLU A 161 8.06 25.76 21.32
C GLU A 161 8.20 25.40 22.80
N THR A 162 7.29 24.63 23.35
CA THR A 162 7.26 24.28 24.75
C THR A 162 7.07 22.79 25.00
N TYR A 163 7.69 22.28 26.08
CA TYR A 163 7.52 20.89 26.52
C TYR A 163 6.04 20.49 26.73
N ARG A 164 5.22 21.41 27.26
CA ARG A 164 3.77 21.18 27.43
C ARG A 164 3.04 21.04 26.09
N GLY A 165 3.46 21.78 25.09
CA GLY A 165 2.92 21.66 23.73
C GLY A 165 3.25 20.29 23.11
N LEU A 166 4.47 19.79 23.34
CA LEU A 166 4.87 18.46 22.89
C LEU A 166 4.02 17.36 23.54
N LEU A 167 3.84 17.42 24.87
CA LEU A 167 3.00 16.45 25.59
C LEU A 167 1.53 16.48 25.14
N ALA A 168 0.99 17.68 24.87
CA ALA A 168 -0.37 17.82 24.38
C ALA A 168 -0.54 17.20 22.97
N ASN A 169 0.42 17.43 22.07
CA ASN A 169 0.40 16.82 20.74
C ASN A 169 0.49 15.28 20.80
N ASP A 170 1.32 14.76 21.68
CA ASP A 170 1.46 13.32 21.88
C ASP A 170 0.17 12.71 22.45
N GLU A 171 -0.48 13.39 23.40
CA GLU A 171 -1.76 12.97 23.94
C GLU A 171 -2.88 13.01 22.88
N PHE A 172 -2.94 14.05 22.05
CA PHE A 172 -3.92 14.14 20.98
C PHE A 172 -3.72 13.02 19.93
N GLY A 173 -2.48 12.75 19.53
CA GLY A 173 -2.15 11.66 18.61
C GLY A 173 -2.55 10.30 19.15
N THR A 174 -2.38 10.04 20.44
CA THR A 174 -2.67 8.73 21.05
C THR A 174 -4.14 8.49 21.38
N ARG A 175 -5.00 9.51 21.38
CA ARG A 175 -6.43 9.36 21.78
C ARG A 175 -7.18 8.29 20.99
N ARG A 176 -6.98 8.23 19.69
CA ARG A 176 -7.61 7.23 18.81
C ARG A 176 -7.12 5.82 19.10
N LEU A 177 -5.83 5.68 19.35
CA LEU A 177 -5.21 4.42 19.74
C LEU A 177 -5.63 3.97 21.13
N LYS A 178 -5.79 4.90 22.09
CA LYS A 178 -6.30 4.60 23.43
C LYS A 178 -7.70 4.00 23.41
N ALA A 179 -8.57 4.48 22.53
CA ALA A 179 -9.92 3.93 22.38
C ALA A 179 -9.87 2.45 21.91
N TRP A 180 -8.97 2.11 21.01
CA TRP A 180 -8.75 0.74 20.57
C TRP A 180 -8.08 -0.10 21.66
N MET A 181 -7.05 0.42 22.30
CA MET A 181 -6.35 -0.27 23.40
C MET A 181 -7.28 -0.57 24.58
N GLY A 182 -8.25 0.32 24.88
CA GLY A 182 -9.24 0.09 25.91
C GLY A 182 -10.19 -1.09 25.64
N SER A 183 -10.26 -1.59 24.43
CA SER A 183 -11.01 -2.80 24.09
C SER A 183 -10.22 -4.09 24.29
N ILE A 184 -8.92 -3.99 24.61
CA ILE A 184 -8.01 -5.15 24.83
C ILE A 184 -7.90 -5.47 26.32
N VAL A 185 -8.18 -4.52 27.19
CA VAL A 185 -8.16 -4.64 28.67
C VAL A 185 -9.54 -5.03 29.17
#